data_a295cf7b41013f9a6f5cd6b3278f1541
#
_entry.id   a295cf7b41013f9a6f5cd6b3278f1541
#
_cell.length_a   1.000
_cell.length_b   1.000
_cell.length_c   1.000
_cell.angle_alpha   90.00
_cell.angle_beta   90.00
_cell.angle_gamma   90.00
#
_symmetry.space_group_name_H-M   'P 1'
#
loop_
_entity.id
_entity.type
_entity.pdbx_description
1 polymer ?
#
loop_
_entity_poly.entity_id
_entity_poly.type
_entity_poly.pdbx_seq_one_letter_code
_entity_poly.pdbx_strand_id
1 'polypeptide(L)'
;MNLELFIAKKIHFSKEGDREVTPPAVRIAMIGIALGLAVMILSVAIVIGFKKEVRNKVIGFGSHIQITNFDSNSSYESQPIAVSDTLLNALDAFPGIRHVEKFATKLGILKTDQDFQGIVLKGVDTDYDWTFFKDNLKEGEIFTIQPDKNSTAVIISKYLSDLLGLKVGDSFLTYFVQDDVRARKFTITGIYETGFLDYDKMFVIADIKQIRRLNGWDKDQVSGLELQVDDYDRLDQVAEDIYFDLTERQDRNGNTFYARSIKELNPMIFNWLDVLDINVVVILALMLSVAGFTMISGLLIIILERTNMIGILKALGQNNNSIRKIFLYVSFFLIGKGMLWGNIIGISLCLLQSHFHIIQLDPSIYYLDAVPIDLSLFSLFLLNIGTLAASMLMMLGPSYLITKIDPAKSIRFE
;
A
#
# COMPACT_ATOMS: atom_id res chain seq x y z
N MET A 1 -10.13 42.69 -20.53
CA MET A 1 -10.18 42.52 -19.05
C MET A 1 -11.50 41.84 -18.73
N ASN A 2 -11.52 40.69 -18.10
CA ASN A 2 -12.76 39.96 -17.78
C ASN A 2 -13.42 40.67 -16.59
N LEU A 3 -14.54 41.40 -16.81
CA LEU A 3 -15.23 42.21 -15.81
C LEU A 3 -15.66 41.36 -14.61
N GLU A 4 -16.15 40.15 -14.87
CA GLU A 4 -16.62 39.22 -13.83
C GLU A 4 -15.49 38.82 -12.88
N LEU A 5 -14.30 38.51 -13.42
CA LEU A 5 -13.12 38.18 -12.65
C LEU A 5 -12.62 39.39 -11.84
N PHE A 6 -12.68 40.60 -12.42
CA PHE A 6 -12.31 41.83 -11.71
C PHE A 6 -13.19 42.07 -10.49
N ILE A 7 -14.53 41.99 -10.67
CA ILE A 7 -15.50 42.16 -9.59
C ILE A 7 -15.29 41.07 -8.52
N ALA A 8 -15.11 39.79 -8.94
CA ALA A 8 -14.86 38.68 -8.01
C ALA A 8 -13.60 38.90 -7.15
N LYS A 9 -12.49 39.34 -7.77
CA LYS A 9 -11.28 39.72 -7.06
C LYS A 9 -11.52 40.85 -6.05
N LYS A 10 -12.26 41.90 -6.46
CA LYS A 10 -12.56 43.01 -5.57
C LYS A 10 -13.42 42.57 -4.39
N ILE A 11 -14.43 41.70 -4.60
CA ILE A 11 -15.25 41.15 -3.53
C ILE A 11 -14.40 40.31 -2.54
N HIS A 12 -13.46 39.54 -3.08
CA HIS A 12 -12.67 38.62 -2.24
C HIS A 12 -11.50 39.30 -1.52
N PHE A 13 -10.86 40.32 -2.10
CA PHE A 13 -9.66 40.97 -1.59
C PHE A 13 -9.87 42.39 -1.07
N SER A 14 -11.10 42.98 -1.16
CA SER A 14 -11.31 44.34 -0.65
C SER A 14 -11.31 44.33 0.89
N LYS A 15 -10.38 45.11 1.44
CA LYS A 15 -10.41 45.54 2.85
C LYS A 15 -11.27 46.83 2.86
N GLU A 16 -12.54 46.75 3.09
CA GLU A 16 -13.34 47.93 3.41
C GLU A 16 -13.27 48.14 4.93
N GLY A 17 -12.52 49.21 5.32
CA GLY A 17 -12.48 49.83 6.63
C GLY A 17 -12.44 48.91 7.83
N ASP A 18 -11.29 48.82 8.55
CA ASP A 18 -11.01 48.26 9.90
C ASP A 18 -11.79 47.01 10.41
N ARG A 19 -12.65 46.40 9.61
CA ARG A 19 -13.27 45.11 9.87
C ARG A 19 -13.00 44.17 8.69
N GLU A 20 -12.22 43.13 8.94
CA GLU A 20 -12.13 41.97 8.02
C GLU A 20 -13.52 41.38 7.84
N VAL A 21 -14.20 41.74 6.78
CA VAL A 21 -15.58 41.29 6.48
C VAL A 21 -15.52 39.99 5.68
N THR A 22 -14.85 38.97 6.20
CA THR A 22 -15.12 37.61 5.77
C THR A 22 -16.17 37.06 6.75
N PRO A 23 -17.42 36.83 6.31
CA PRO A 23 -18.46 36.35 7.21
C PRO A 23 -18.02 35.08 7.94
N PRO A 24 -18.37 34.87 9.21
CA PRO A 24 -17.99 33.66 9.95
C PRO A 24 -18.32 32.38 9.21
N ALA A 25 -19.44 32.36 8.47
CA ALA A 25 -19.86 31.22 7.67
C ALA A 25 -18.91 30.88 6.53
N VAL A 26 -18.28 31.88 5.90
CA VAL A 26 -17.27 31.67 4.85
C VAL A 26 -16.00 31.08 5.41
N ARG A 27 -15.60 31.51 6.62
CA ARG A 27 -14.46 30.90 7.34
C ARG A 27 -14.74 29.44 7.68
N ILE A 28 -15.94 29.11 8.14
CA ILE A 28 -16.36 27.73 8.41
C ILE A 28 -16.31 26.88 7.14
N ALA A 29 -16.79 27.42 6.01
CA ALA A 29 -16.75 26.73 4.72
C ALA A 29 -15.31 26.45 4.26
N MET A 30 -14.39 27.41 4.41
CA MET A 30 -12.96 27.20 4.13
C MET A 30 -12.33 26.15 5.02
N ILE A 31 -12.63 26.18 6.32
CA ILE A 31 -12.14 25.17 7.28
C ILE A 31 -12.67 23.78 6.91
N GLY A 32 -13.96 23.69 6.53
CA GLY A 32 -14.55 22.43 6.07
C GLY A 32 -13.83 21.80 4.87
N ILE A 33 -13.48 22.63 3.87
CA ILE A 33 -12.68 22.17 2.73
C ILE A 33 -11.26 21.76 3.17
N ALA A 34 -10.62 22.57 4.01
CA ALA A 34 -9.26 22.31 4.46
C ALA A 34 -9.18 21.00 5.24
N LEU A 35 -10.11 20.79 6.19
CA LEU A 35 -10.18 19.53 6.95
C LEU A 35 -10.56 18.36 6.06
N GLY A 36 -11.54 18.53 5.17
CA GLY A 36 -11.94 17.46 4.26
C GLY A 36 -10.79 17.00 3.36
N LEU A 37 -10.07 17.95 2.75
CA LEU A 37 -8.90 17.62 1.91
C LEU A 37 -7.76 17.01 2.74
N ALA A 38 -7.48 17.53 3.93
CA ALA A 38 -6.45 16.97 4.80
C ALA A 38 -6.74 15.50 5.18
N VAL A 39 -8.00 15.20 5.53
CA VAL A 39 -8.44 13.82 5.82
C VAL A 39 -8.35 12.92 4.58
N MET A 40 -8.74 13.44 3.41
CA MET A 40 -8.60 12.68 2.15
C MET A 40 -7.14 12.36 1.83
N ILE A 41 -6.23 13.31 1.99
CA ILE A 41 -4.78 13.10 1.80
C ILE A 41 -4.27 12.03 2.76
N LEU A 42 -4.58 12.15 4.06
CA LEU A 42 -4.19 11.17 5.07
C LEU A 42 -4.71 9.76 4.75
N SER A 43 -6.01 9.65 4.43
CA SER A 43 -6.62 8.34 4.14
C SER A 43 -5.96 7.65 2.95
N VAL A 44 -5.71 8.37 1.86
CA VAL A 44 -5.06 7.82 0.66
C VAL A 44 -3.61 7.46 0.94
N ALA A 45 -2.85 8.34 1.61
CA ALA A 45 -1.44 8.11 1.92
C ALA A 45 -1.24 6.91 2.87
N ILE A 46 -2.12 6.75 3.87
CA ILE A 46 -2.10 5.62 4.80
C ILE A 46 -2.40 4.31 4.05
N VAL A 47 -3.46 4.27 3.24
CA VAL A 47 -3.86 3.02 2.58
C VAL A 47 -2.84 2.60 1.53
N ILE A 48 -2.32 3.52 0.72
CA ILE A 48 -1.25 3.20 -0.25
C ILE A 48 -0.01 2.69 0.49
N GLY A 49 0.43 3.38 1.55
CA GLY A 49 1.57 2.96 2.36
C GLY A 49 1.35 1.59 2.99
N PHE A 50 0.18 1.37 3.57
CA PHE A 50 -0.17 0.12 4.22
C PHE A 50 -0.17 -1.08 3.24
N LYS A 51 -0.83 -0.92 2.09
CA LYS A 51 -0.85 -1.95 1.04
C LYS A 51 0.55 -2.28 0.55
N LYS A 52 1.39 -1.27 0.35
CA LYS A 52 2.76 -1.43 -0.11
C LYS A 52 3.63 -2.18 0.91
N GLU A 53 3.56 -1.79 2.18
CA GLU A 53 4.37 -2.40 3.24
C GLU A 53 3.97 -3.86 3.50
N VAL A 54 2.67 -4.16 3.65
CA VAL A 54 2.21 -5.53 3.85
C VAL A 54 2.57 -6.39 2.64
N ARG A 55 2.34 -5.89 1.42
CA ARG A 55 2.72 -6.58 0.19
C ARG A 55 4.21 -6.89 0.15
N ASN A 56 5.08 -5.92 0.47
CA ASN A 56 6.52 -6.10 0.45
C ASN A 56 6.98 -7.19 1.44
N LYS A 57 6.35 -7.26 2.61
CA LYS A 57 6.63 -8.31 3.59
C LYS A 57 6.25 -9.69 3.08
N VAL A 58 5.07 -9.85 2.48
CA VAL A 58 4.63 -11.13 1.91
C VAL A 58 5.55 -11.57 0.76
N ILE A 59 5.90 -10.64 -0.13
CA ILE A 59 6.82 -10.88 -1.26
C ILE A 59 8.23 -11.24 -0.76
N GLY A 60 8.70 -10.59 0.32
CA GLY A 60 10.01 -10.86 0.89
C GLY A 60 10.21 -12.30 1.38
N PHE A 61 9.13 -13.00 1.76
CA PHE A 61 9.18 -14.42 2.13
C PHE A 61 8.94 -15.37 0.95
N GLY A 62 8.17 -15.00 -0.07
CA GLY A 62 7.69 -15.91 -1.10
C GLY A 62 7.82 -15.39 -2.53
N SER A 63 8.55 -14.27 -2.74
CA SER A 63 8.71 -13.62 -4.05
C SER A 63 7.36 -13.22 -4.71
N HIS A 64 7.36 -12.87 -5.99
CA HIS A 64 6.16 -12.40 -6.70
C HIS A 64 5.36 -13.53 -7.33
N ILE A 65 6.04 -14.50 -7.92
CA ILE A 65 5.46 -15.68 -8.57
C ILE A 65 6.21 -16.90 -8.08
N GLN A 66 5.50 -17.99 -7.78
CA GLN A 66 6.09 -19.28 -7.49
C GLN A 66 5.71 -20.30 -8.54
N ILE A 67 6.70 -21.06 -9.00
CA ILE A 67 6.52 -22.21 -9.87
C ILE A 67 6.79 -23.46 -9.05
N THR A 68 5.79 -24.33 -8.92
CA THR A 68 5.85 -25.57 -8.14
C THR A 68 5.37 -26.73 -9.00
N ASN A 69 5.42 -27.96 -8.45
CA ASN A 69 4.77 -29.09 -9.08
C ASN A 69 3.24 -28.91 -9.07
N PHE A 70 2.57 -29.22 -10.17
CA PHE A 70 1.11 -29.12 -10.30
C PHE A 70 0.37 -29.99 -9.27
N ASP A 71 0.90 -31.17 -8.98
CA ASP A 71 0.33 -32.11 -8.01
C ASP A 71 0.63 -31.73 -6.54
N SER A 72 1.39 -30.66 -6.31
CA SER A 72 1.64 -30.16 -4.95
C SER A 72 0.37 -29.57 -4.36
N ASN A 73 0.03 -30.03 -3.15
CA ASN A 73 -1.01 -29.42 -2.34
C ASN A 73 -0.50 -28.07 -1.75
N SER A 74 -1.35 -27.36 -1.02
CA SER A 74 -0.99 -26.12 -0.34
C SER A 74 -0.12 -26.33 0.91
N SER A 75 0.49 -27.50 1.09
CA SER A 75 1.41 -27.82 2.18
C SER A 75 2.82 -27.36 1.86
N TYR A 76 3.59 -27.01 2.89
CA TYR A 76 5.04 -26.78 2.77
C TYR A 76 5.85 -28.07 2.53
N GLU A 77 5.23 -29.22 2.47
CA GLU A 77 5.81 -30.48 1.96
C GLU A 77 5.39 -30.66 0.50
N SER A 78 6.05 -29.94 -0.39
CA SER A 78 5.80 -30.02 -1.82
C SER A 78 6.48 -31.23 -2.46
N GLN A 79 5.86 -31.79 -3.50
CA GLN A 79 6.54 -32.71 -4.41
C GLN A 79 7.62 -31.95 -5.19
N PRO A 80 8.80 -32.55 -5.43
CA PRO A 80 9.87 -31.86 -6.14
C PRO A 80 9.57 -31.65 -7.61
N ILE A 81 10.15 -30.61 -8.15
CA ILE A 81 10.35 -30.41 -9.59
C ILE A 81 11.83 -30.52 -9.91
N ALA A 82 12.15 -31.10 -11.07
CA ALA A 82 13.52 -31.13 -11.59
C ALA A 82 13.72 -29.89 -12.51
N VAL A 83 14.65 -29.03 -12.12
CA VAL A 83 14.90 -27.77 -12.81
C VAL A 83 16.15 -27.88 -13.68
N SER A 84 15.98 -27.72 -15.00
CA SER A 84 17.09 -27.70 -15.96
C SER A 84 17.64 -26.28 -16.14
N ASP A 85 18.93 -26.19 -16.51
CA ASP A 85 19.53 -24.90 -16.85
C ASP A 85 18.82 -24.22 -18.03
N THR A 86 18.27 -25.02 -18.96
CA THR A 86 17.46 -24.50 -20.08
C THR A 86 16.20 -23.78 -19.59
N LEU A 87 15.51 -24.35 -18.60
CA LEU A 87 14.32 -23.72 -18.00
C LEU A 87 14.70 -22.43 -17.25
N LEU A 88 15.78 -22.47 -16.47
CA LEU A 88 16.24 -21.28 -15.73
C LEU A 88 16.57 -20.14 -16.69
N ASN A 89 17.35 -20.41 -17.74
CA ASN A 89 17.73 -19.39 -18.72
C ASN A 89 16.51 -18.86 -19.49
N ALA A 90 15.50 -19.70 -19.77
CA ALA A 90 14.28 -19.28 -20.41
C ALA A 90 13.44 -18.35 -19.51
N LEU A 91 13.35 -18.66 -18.22
CA LEU A 91 12.63 -17.84 -17.23
C LEU A 91 13.37 -16.54 -16.92
N ASP A 92 14.70 -16.56 -16.82
CA ASP A 92 15.50 -15.37 -16.57
C ASP A 92 15.47 -14.38 -17.74
N ALA A 93 15.30 -14.90 -18.97
CA ALA A 93 15.11 -14.09 -20.17
C ALA A 93 13.63 -13.71 -20.44
N PHE A 94 12.69 -14.14 -19.59
CA PHE A 94 11.26 -13.90 -19.81
C PHE A 94 10.90 -12.43 -19.57
N PRO A 95 10.13 -11.78 -20.48
CA PRO A 95 9.80 -10.36 -20.35
C PRO A 95 9.05 -10.05 -19.05
N GLY A 96 9.58 -9.14 -18.25
CA GLY A 96 9.01 -8.72 -16.98
C GLY A 96 9.53 -9.49 -15.76
N ILE A 97 10.43 -10.46 -15.95
CA ILE A 97 11.14 -11.13 -14.85
C ILE A 97 12.48 -10.45 -14.62
N ARG A 98 12.75 -10.12 -13.35
CA ARG A 98 14.01 -9.51 -12.91
C ARG A 98 15.00 -10.54 -12.38
N HIS A 99 14.52 -11.58 -11.71
CA HIS A 99 15.36 -12.56 -11.04
C HIS A 99 14.61 -13.87 -10.79
N VAL A 100 15.32 -14.99 -10.87
CA VAL A 100 14.79 -16.35 -10.65
C VAL A 100 15.63 -17.03 -9.56
N GLU A 101 14.97 -17.54 -8.54
CA GLU A 101 15.59 -18.17 -7.39
C GLU A 101 15.05 -19.58 -7.17
N LYS A 102 15.91 -20.49 -6.67
CA LYS A 102 15.51 -21.83 -6.27
C LYS A 102 15.19 -21.88 -4.79
N PHE A 103 14.10 -22.54 -4.43
CA PHE A 103 13.78 -22.77 -3.03
C PHE A 103 13.34 -24.23 -2.77
N ALA A 104 13.49 -24.63 -1.55
CA ALA A 104 12.90 -25.87 -1.03
C ALA A 104 12.35 -25.65 0.36
N THR A 105 11.24 -26.30 0.69
CA THR A 105 10.64 -26.23 2.03
C THR A 105 10.53 -27.61 2.66
N LYS A 106 10.62 -27.64 3.99
CA LYS A 106 10.42 -28.86 4.77
C LYS A 106 9.83 -28.51 6.13
N LEU A 107 8.75 -29.19 6.49
CA LEU A 107 8.20 -29.10 7.84
C LEU A 107 9.09 -29.80 8.85
N GLY A 108 9.30 -29.16 10.00
CA GLY A 108 10.08 -29.71 11.08
C GLY A 108 9.60 -29.25 12.45
N ILE A 109 10.08 -29.90 13.48
CA ILE A 109 9.84 -29.53 14.88
C ILE A 109 11.19 -29.14 15.48
N LEU A 110 11.35 -27.82 15.71
CA LEU A 110 12.47 -27.30 16.47
C LEU A 110 12.24 -27.60 17.94
N LYS A 111 13.22 -28.21 18.60
CA LYS A 111 13.14 -28.59 20.02
C LYS A 111 14.35 -28.07 20.78
N THR A 112 14.06 -27.43 21.91
CA THR A 112 15.03 -27.07 22.95
C THR A 112 14.79 -27.89 24.21
N ASP A 113 15.58 -27.69 25.25
CA ASP A 113 15.38 -28.37 26.54
C ASP A 113 14.11 -27.90 27.27
N GLN A 114 13.58 -26.72 26.90
CA GLN A 114 12.47 -26.06 27.59
C GLN A 114 11.16 -26.14 26.82
N ASP A 115 11.22 -26.05 25.46
CA ASP A 115 10.02 -25.94 24.63
C ASP A 115 10.24 -26.53 23.22
N PHE A 116 9.16 -26.58 22.43
CA PHE A 116 9.23 -27.03 21.06
C PHE A 116 8.30 -26.16 20.18
N GLN A 117 8.69 -25.96 18.92
CA GLN A 117 7.92 -25.17 17.94
C GLN A 117 7.93 -25.86 16.58
N GLY A 118 6.75 -25.94 15.95
CA GLY A 118 6.64 -26.34 14.54
C GLY A 118 7.21 -25.24 13.65
N ILE A 119 8.11 -25.62 12.74
CA ILE A 119 8.77 -24.69 11.83
C ILE A 119 8.70 -25.17 10.39
N VAL A 120 8.84 -24.22 9.47
CA VAL A 120 9.11 -24.44 8.05
C VAL A 120 10.56 -24.10 7.78
N LEU A 121 11.38 -25.10 7.48
CA LEU A 121 12.72 -24.85 7.00
C LEU A 121 12.65 -24.46 5.53
N LYS A 122 12.97 -23.20 5.21
CA LYS A 122 13.10 -22.70 3.83
C LYS A 122 14.56 -22.73 3.43
N GLY A 123 14.90 -23.64 2.53
CA GLY A 123 16.23 -23.73 1.95
C GLY A 123 16.33 -22.83 0.73
N VAL A 124 17.38 -22.04 0.67
CA VAL A 124 17.71 -21.14 -0.42
C VAL A 124 19.05 -21.50 -1.04
N ASP A 125 19.29 -21.18 -2.30
CA ASP A 125 20.51 -21.50 -3.03
C ASP A 125 21.45 -20.29 -3.13
N THR A 126 22.55 -20.42 -3.83
CA THR A 126 23.61 -19.40 -3.98
C THR A 126 23.17 -18.12 -4.66
N ASP A 127 22.12 -18.19 -5.45
CA ASP A 127 21.52 -17.10 -6.23
C ASP A 127 20.44 -16.30 -5.47
N TYR A 128 20.17 -16.63 -4.21
CA TYR A 128 19.12 -16.03 -3.39
C TYR A 128 19.37 -14.53 -3.11
N ASP A 129 18.34 -13.69 -3.31
CA ASP A 129 18.37 -12.27 -2.98
C ASP A 129 18.16 -12.03 -1.47
N TRP A 130 19.25 -11.77 -0.78
CA TRP A 130 19.25 -11.55 0.66
C TRP A 130 18.81 -10.15 1.10
N THR A 131 18.42 -9.27 0.16
CA THR A 131 18.10 -7.86 0.48
C THR A 131 17.03 -7.74 1.55
N PHE A 132 15.93 -8.48 1.41
CA PHE A 132 14.85 -8.46 2.39
C PHE A 132 15.30 -8.85 3.80
N PHE A 133 16.06 -9.93 3.95
CA PHE A 133 16.55 -10.37 5.25
C PHE A 133 17.66 -9.47 5.79
N LYS A 134 18.49 -8.85 4.94
CA LYS A 134 19.50 -7.86 5.36
C LYS A 134 18.86 -6.63 5.97
N ASP A 135 17.79 -6.13 5.35
CA ASP A 135 17.08 -4.94 5.82
C ASP A 135 16.34 -5.20 7.14
N ASN A 136 15.99 -6.46 7.42
CA ASN A 136 15.28 -6.87 8.63
C ASN A 136 16.19 -7.58 9.65
N LEU A 137 17.50 -7.64 9.44
CA LEU A 137 18.43 -8.30 10.38
C LEU A 137 18.60 -7.45 11.65
N LYS A 138 18.43 -8.09 12.81
CA LYS A 138 18.59 -7.42 14.12
C LYS A 138 19.91 -7.79 14.79
N GLU A 139 20.34 -9.06 14.72
CA GLU A 139 21.53 -9.55 15.39
C GLU A 139 22.26 -10.56 14.50
N GLY A 140 23.58 -10.60 14.60
CA GLY A 140 24.43 -11.53 13.86
C GLY A 140 24.64 -11.20 12.40
N GLU A 141 24.83 -12.20 11.56
CA GLU A 141 25.18 -12.08 10.16
C GLU A 141 24.40 -13.11 9.31
N ILE A 142 24.17 -12.75 8.05
CA ILE A 142 23.64 -13.70 7.06
C ILE A 142 24.75 -14.62 6.62
N PHE A 143 24.46 -15.93 6.64
CA PHE A 143 25.43 -16.93 6.21
C PHE A 143 25.61 -16.95 4.69
N THR A 144 26.81 -17.34 4.26
CA THR A 144 27.12 -17.50 2.84
C THR A 144 26.98 -18.97 2.43
N ILE A 145 26.24 -19.20 1.35
CA ILE A 145 26.06 -20.54 0.77
C ILE A 145 27.23 -20.83 -0.18
N GLN A 146 27.95 -21.92 0.08
CA GLN A 146 29.05 -22.37 -0.77
C GLN A 146 28.55 -23.50 -1.70
N PRO A 147 28.88 -23.48 -3.01
CA PRO A 147 28.39 -24.53 -3.95
C PRO A 147 28.70 -25.95 -3.51
N ASP A 148 29.90 -26.20 -2.97
CA ASP A 148 30.42 -27.56 -2.70
C ASP A 148 30.30 -28.01 -1.24
N LYS A 149 29.90 -27.15 -0.32
CA LYS A 149 29.78 -27.46 1.09
C LYS A 149 28.35 -27.29 1.60
N ASN A 150 27.89 -28.25 2.38
CA ASN A 150 26.63 -28.14 3.11
C ASN A 150 26.84 -27.27 4.36
N SER A 151 26.04 -26.21 4.47
CA SER A 151 26.04 -25.39 5.67
C SER A 151 24.95 -25.84 6.66
N THR A 152 25.26 -25.81 7.95
CA THR A 152 24.28 -25.97 9.04
C THR A 152 23.88 -24.62 9.63
N ALA A 153 24.39 -23.53 9.06
CA ALA A 153 24.06 -22.15 9.44
C ALA A 153 22.62 -21.83 9.03
N VAL A 154 21.92 -21.14 9.93
CA VAL A 154 20.55 -20.70 9.72
C VAL A 154 20.35 -19.30 10.27
N ILE A 155 19.37 -18.60 9.72
CA ILE A 155 18.81 -17.43 10.36
C ILE A 155 17.39 -17.74 10.84
N ILE A 156 17.07 -17.26 12.05
CA ILE A 156 15.76 -17.42 12.68
C ILE A 156 15.12 -16.07 12.95
N SER A 157 13.82 -16.06 13.18
CA SER A 157 13.15 -14.83 13.58
C SER A 157 13.42 -14.47 15.05
N LYS A 158 13.27 -13.20 15.38
CA LYS A 158 13.32 -12.70 16.77
C LYS A 158 12.24 -13.37 17.62
N TYR A 159 11.05 -13.62 17.04
CA TYR A 159 9.98 -14.35 17.71
C TYR A 159 10.44 -15.75 18.16
N LEU A 160 11.05 -16.54 17.28
CA LEU A 160 11.55 -17.87 17.61
C LEU A 160 12.71 -17.82 18.62
N SER A 161 13.59 -16.82 18.48
CA SER A 161 14.68 -16.56 19.40
C SER A 161 14.17 -16.32 20.83
N ASP A 162 13.21 -15.43 20.99
CA ASP A 162 12.64 -15.06 22.30
C ASP A 162 11.80 -16.21 22.90
N LEU A 163 10.97 -16.86 22.08
CA LEU A 163 10.14 -17.98 22.52
C LEU A 163 10.98 -19.16 23.07
N LEU A 164 12.07 -19.48 22.40
CA LEU A 164 12.88 -20.67 22.68
C LEU A 164 14.16 -20.34 23.47
N GLY A 165 14.40 -19.08 23.81
CA GLY A 165 15.58 -18.63 24.54
C GLY A 165 16.90 -18.82 23.78
N LEU A 166 16.86 -18.78 22.44
CA LEU A 166 18.00 -19.02 21.55
C LEU A 166 18.68 -17.70 21.14
N LYS A 167 20.01 -17.72 21.00
CA LYS A 167 20.84 -16.56 20.62
C LYS A 167 21.72 -16.88 19.43
N VAL A 168 22.29 -15.86 18.82
CA VAL A 168 23.32 -16.01 17.78
C VAL A 168 24.51 -16.82 18.34
N GLY A 169 24.92 -17.83 17.58
CA GLY A 169 25.95 -18.80 17.97
C GLY A 169 25.44 -20.07 18.63
N ASP A 170 24.21 -20.07 19.13
CA ASP A 170 23.60 -21.28 19.70
C ASP A 170 23.28 -22.31 18.61
N SER A 171 23.17 -23.56 19.03
CA SER A 171 22.76 -24.66 18.16
C SER A 171 21.56 -25.37 18.74
N PHE A 172 20.64 -25.75 17.85
CA PHE A 172 19.43 -26.48 18.21
C PHE A 172 19.22 -27.72 17.34
N LEU A 173 18.35 -28.62 17.78
CA LEU A 173 17.95 -29.81 17.04
C LEU A 173 16.57 -29.55 16.39
N THR A 174 16.45 -29.91 15.12
CA THR A 174 15.17 -29.97 14.41
C THR A 174 14.88 -31.43 14.03
N TYR A 175 13.69 -31.86 14.33
CA TYR A 175 13.20 -33.20 14.01
C TYR A 175 12.29 -33.10 12.78
N PHE A 176 12.57 -33.93 11.78
CA PHE A 176 11.79 -34.04 10.55
C PHE A 176 11.13 -35.42 10.56
N VAL A 177 9.82 -35.46 10.50
CA VAL A 177 9.02 -36.67 10.50
C VAL A 177 8.69 -37.04 9.06
N GLN A 178 9.20 -38.17 8.62
CA GLN A 178 8.91 -38.85 7.36
C GLN A 178 8.64 -40.32 7.68
N ASP A 179 9.03 -41.25 6.80
CA ASP A 179 9.01 -42.69 7.10
C ASP A 179 9.82 -43.00 8.37
N ASP A 180 10.94 -42.28 8.54
CA ASP A 180 11.78 -42.28 9.73
C ASP A 180 11.93 -40.86 10.30
N VAL A 181 12.10 -40.75 11.63
CA VAL A 181 12.40 -39.47 12.29
C VAL A 181 13.88 -39.15 12.09
N ARG A 182 14.15 -38.05 11.37
CA ARG A 182 15.50 -37.55 11.11
C ARG A 182 15.76 -36.28 11.91
N ALA A 183 16.81 -36.28 12.72
CA ALA A 183 17.26 -35.11 13.45
C ALA A 183 18.40 -34.39 12.71
N ARG A 184 18.38 -33.06 12.72
CA ARG A 184 19.48 -32.21 12.21
C ARG A 184 19.80 -31.14 13.23
N LYS A 185 21.08 -30.89 13.40
CA LYS A 185 21.60 -29.82 14.24
C LYS A 185 21.89 -28.60 13.36
N PHE A 186 21.31 -27.44 13.72
CA PHE A 186 21.55 -26.17 13.07
C PHE A 186 22.22 -25.19 14.03
N THR A 187 22.98 -24.24 13.51
CA THR A 187 23.64 -23.19 14.26
C THR A 187 23.11 -21.83 13.79
N ILE A 188 22.69 -20.99 14.71
CA ILE A 188 22.13 -19.67 14.44
C ILE A 188 23.27 -18.71 14.14
N THR A 189 23.23 -18.08 12.95
CA THR A 189 24.18 -17.05 12.54
C THR A 189 23.59 -15.66 12.57
N GLY A 190 22.27 -15.54 12.44
CA GLY A 190 21.58 -14.26 12.46
C GLY A 190 20.14 -14.40 12.96
N ILE A 191 19.62 -13.29 13.48
CA ILE A 191 18.25 -13.14 13.96
C ILE A 191 17.62 -11.99 13.22
N TYR A 192 16.52 -12.27 12.52
CA TYR A 192 15.75 -11.28 11.78
C TYR A 192 14.41 -10.96 12.45
N GLU A 193 13.84 -9.79 12.18
CA GLU A 193 12.52 -9.40 12.64
C GLU A 193 11.81 -8.62 11.55
N THR A 194 10.77 -9.21 10.95
CA THR A 194 10.02 -8.58 9.87
C THR A 194 8.75 -7.89 10.37
N GLY A 195 8.30 -8.23 11.59
CA GLY A 195 7.00 -7.84 12.13
C GLY A 195 5.82 -8.54 11.44
N PHE A 196 6.08 -9.50 10.53
CA PHE A 196 5.04 -10.32 9.91
C PHE A 196 4.91 -11.64 10.67
N LEU A 197 4.16 -11.58 11.78
CA LEU A 197 4.13 -12.62 12.80
C LEU A 197 3.78 -14.01 12.28
N ASP A 198 2.89 -14.12 11.30
CA ASP A 198 2.48 -15.42 10.77
C ASP A 198 3.65 -16.18 10.12
N TYR A 199 4.61 -15.44 9.53
CA TYR A 199 5.82 -16.01 8.95
C TYR A 199 6.97 -16.05 9.96
N ASP A 200 7.12 -15.01 10.79
CA ASP A 200 8.15 -14.97 11.84
C ASP A 200 8.01 -16.13 12.85
N LYS A 201 6.78 -16.63 13.08
CA LYS A 201 6.53 -17.78 13.96
C LYS A 201 7.04 -19.11 13.41
N MET A 202 7.20 -19.23 12.10
CA MET A 202 7.42 -20.54 11.51
C MET A 202 8.66 -20.64 10.62
N PHE A 203 9.10 -19.58 9.95
CA PHE A 203 10.17 -19.71 8.96
C PHE A 203 11.57 -19.67 9.59
N VAL A 204 12.38 -20.68 9.21
CA VAL A 204 13.82 -20.75 9.46
C VAL A 204 14.50 -20.86 8.10
N ILE A 205 15.43 -19.94 7.80
CA ILE A 205 16.10 -19.91 6.49
C ILE A 205 17.42 -20.67 6.59
N ALA A 206 17.66 -21.59 5.67
CA ALA A 206 18.78 -22.52 5.67
C ALA A 206 19.36 -22.73 4.25
N ASP A 207 20.45 -23.48 4.15
CA ASP A 207 21.00 -23.95 2.88
C ASP A 207 20.07 -25.03 2.27
N ILE A 208 19.67 -24.86 1.02
CA ILE A 208 18.77 -25.78 0.28
C ILE A 208 19.29 -27.22 0.25
N LYS A 209 20.60 -27.42 0.30
CA LYS A 209 21.23 -28.76 0.32
C LYS A 209 20.84 -29.57 1.55
N GLN A 210 20.46 -28.92 2.67
CA GLN A 210 19.96 -29.62 3.84
C GLN A 210 18.63 -30.30 3.55
N ILE A 211 17.73 -29.61 2.84
CA ILE A 211 16.42 -30.13 2.48
C ILE A 211 16.52 -31.19 1.40
N ARG A 212 17.33 -30.96 0.37
CA ARG A 212 17.62 -31.99 -0.67
C ARG A 212 18.11 -33.30 -0.01
N ARG A 213 19.04 -33.19 0.94
CA ARG A 213 19.58 -34.36 1.65
C ARG A 213 18.54 -35.02 2.57
N LEU A 214 17.67 -34.25 3.21
CA LEU A 214 16.58 -34.78 4.03
C LEU A 214 15.59 -35.60 3.21
N ASN A 215 15.22 -35.06 2.04
CA ASN A 215 14.23 -35.68 1.16
C ASN A 215 14.82 -36.75 0.21
N GLY A 216 16.15 -36.89 0.17
CA GLY A 216 16.81 -37.81 -0.78
C GLY A 216 16.70 -37.31 -2.24
N TRP A 217 16.63 -35.99 -2.43
CA TRP A 217 16.50 -35.37 -3.73
C TRP A 217 17.84 -35.20 -4.46
N ASP A 218 17.79 -35.23 -5.76
CA ASP A 218 18.93 -34.92 -6.64
C ASP A 218 19.28 -33.42 -6.57
N LYS A 219 20.45 -33.06 -7.11
CA LYS A 219 20.96 -31.68 -7.08
C LYS A 219 20.08 -30.67 -7.82
N ASP A 220 19.38 -31.12 -8.85
CA ASP A 220 18.47 -30.30 -9.66
C ASP A 220 17.01 -30.31 -9.17
N GLN A 221 16.70 -31.12 -8.15
CA GLN A 221 15.38 -31.17 -7.57
C GLN A 221 15.21 -30.10 -6.48
N VAL A 222 14.07 -29.41 -6.54
CA VAL A 222 13.68 -28.31 -5.63
C VAL A 222 12.18 -28.38 -5.35
N SER A 223 11.70 -27.70 -4.31
CA SER A 223 10.27 -27.53 -4.10
C SER A 223 9.65 -26.64 -5.16
N GLY A 224 10.39 -25.65 -5.66
CA GLY A 224 9.94 -24.73 -6.68
C GLY A 224 10.97 -23.66 -7.03
N LEU A 225 10.54 -22.77 -7.90
CA LEU A 225 11.23 -21.55 -8.27
C LEU A 225 10.45 -20.34 -7.78
N GLU A 226 11.14 -19.34 -7.30
CA GLU A 226 10.61 -18.03 -6.93
C GLU A 226 11.08 -17.00 -7.97
N LEU A 227 10.13 -16.22 -8.50
CA LEU A 227 10.40 -15.24 -9.53
C LEU A 227 10.07 -13.84 -9.05
N GLN A 228 10.99 -12.93 -9.25
CA GLN A 228 10.80 -11.51 -8.98
C GLN A 228 10.43 -10.80 -10.27
N VAL A 229 9.32 -10.04 -10.29
CA VAL A 229 8.92 -9.22 -11.43
C VAL A 229 9.51 -7.82 -11.34
N ASP A 230 9.71 -7.19 -12.50
CA ASP A 230 10.19 -5.80 -12.58
C ASP A 230 9.14 -4.80 -12.10
N ASP A 231 7.87 -5.04 -12.47
CA ASP A 231 6.75 -4.18 -12.20
C ASP A 231 5.59 -4.97 -11.59
N TYR A 232 5.27 -4.64 -10.34
CA TYR A 232 4.18 -5.29 -9.62
C TYR A 232 2.81 -5.09 -10.27
N ASP A 233 2.58 -3.97 -10.93
CA ASP A 233 1.27 -3.69 -11.54
C ASP A 233 0.98 -4.63 -12.73
N ARG A 234 2.03 -5.27 -13.26
CA ARG A 234 1.94 -6.29 -14.31
C ARG A 234 1.99 -7.73 -13.79
N LEU A 235 2.00 -7.91 -12.46
CA LEU A 235 2.17 -9.23 -11.83
C LEU A 235 1.19 -10.28 -12.38
N ASP A 236 -0.10 -9.94 -12.43
CA ASP A 236 -1.13 -10.89 -12.84
C ASP A 236 -0.96 -11.30 -14.32
N GLN A 237 -0.62 -10.34 -15.18
CA GLN A 237 -0.34 -10.61 -16.61
C GLN A 237 0.89 -11.49 -16.76
N VAL A 238 2.01 -11.16 -16.09
CA VAL A 238 3.24 -11.93 -16.17
C VAL A 238 3.05 -13.35 -15.63
N ALA A 239 2.31 -13.50 -14.53
CA ALA A 239 2.00 -14.81 -13.96
C ALA A 239 1.18 -15.68 -14.93
N GLU A 240 0.18 -15.09 -15.58
CA GLU A 240 -0.66 -15.77 -16.58
C GLU A 240 0.16 -16.16 -17.81
N ASP A 241 1.01 -15.26 -18.34
CA ASP A 241 1.88 -15.54 -19.49
C ASP A 241 2.86 -16.69 -19.18
N ILE A 242 3.45 -16.72 -17.98
CA ILE A 242 4.33 -17.82 -17.53
C ILE A 242 3.53 -19.11 -17.36
N TYR A 243 2.33 -19.06 -16.80
CA TYR A 243 1.47 -20.23 -16.64
C TYR A 243 1.20 -20.89 -18.02
N PHE A 244 0.84 -20.12 -19.04
CA PHE A 244 0.59 -20.64 -20.38
C PHE A 244 1.88 -21.19 -21.03
N ASP A 245 3.02 -20.53 -20.88
CA ASP A 245 4.31 -21.01 -21.40
C ASP A 245 4.73 -22.35 -20.77
N LEU A 246 4.41 -22.55 -19.50
CA LEU A 246 4.79 -23.75 -18.75
C LEU A 246 3.78 -24.91 -18.85
N THR A 247 2.53 -24.65 -19.27
CA THR A 247 1.46 -25.66 -19.28
C THR A 247 1.79 -26.89 -20.15
N GLU A 248 2.55 -26.69 -21.25
CA GLU A 248 2.94 -27.76 -22.14
C GLU A 248 4.30 -28.36 -21.78
N ARG A 249 5.00 -27.83 -20.79
CA ARG A 249 6.34 -28.27 -20.39
C ARG A 249 6.25 -29.24 -19.22
N GLN A 250 7.09 -30.27 -19.28
CA GLN A 250 7.30 -31.22 -18.19
C GLN A 250 8.76 -31.25 -17.79
N ASP A 251 9.01 -31.58 -16.52
CA ASP A 251 10.36 -31.86 -16.08
C ASP A 251 10.84 -33.25 -16.56
N ARG A 252 12.11 -33.61 -16.29
CA ARG A 252 12.69 -34.91 -16.70
C ARG A 252 11.96 -36.10 -16.05
N ASN A 253 11.18 -35.91 -15.01
CA ASN A 253 10.43 -36.95 -14.31
C ASN A 253 8.97 -37.04 -14.77
N GLY A 254 8.55 -36.17 -15.72
CA GLY A 254 7.18 -36.08 -16.22
C GLY A 254 6.25 -35.21 -15.36
N ASN A 255 6.79 -34.47 -14.37
CA ASN A 255 5.99 -33.57 -13.56
C ASN A 255 5.65 -32.28 -14.35
N THR A 256 4.41 -31.82 -14.20
CA THR A 256 3.93 -30.56 -14.80
C THR A 256 4.21 -29.39 -13.86
N PHE A 257 4.63 -28.27 -14.43
CA PHE A 257 4.84 -27.03 -13.68
C PHE A 257 3.52 -26.28 -13.46
N TYR A 258 3.43 -25.60 -12.32
CA TYR A 258 2.31 -24.76 -11.98
C TYR A 258 2.79 -23.41 -11.45
N ALA A 259 2.58 -22.35 -12.21
CA ALA A 259 2.90 -20.99 -11.83
C ALA A 259 1.72 -20.34 -11.13
N ARG A 260 1.96 -19.73 -9.97
CA ARG A 260 0.96 -18.97 -9.21
C ARG A 260 1.54 -17.65 -8.73
N SER A 261 0.74 -16.61 -8.82
CA SER A 261 1.09 -15.31 -8.24
C SER A 261 1.03 -15.36 -6.71
N ILE A 262 1.74 -14.45 -6.06
CA ILE A 262 1.71 -14.30 -4.59
C ILE A 262 0.29 -13.97 -4.08
N LYS A 263 -0.55 -13.34 -4.93
CA LYS A 263 -1.95 -13.07 -4.62
C LYS A 263 -2.76 -14.37 -4.52
N GLU A 264 -2.54 -15.31 -5.43
CA GLU A 264 -3.18 -16.62 -5.42
C GLU A 264 -2.67 -17.52 -4.29
N LEU A 265 -1.42 -17.36 -3.88
CA LEU A 265 -0.83 -18.07 -2.76
C LEU A 265 -1.34 -17.56 -1.41
N ASN A 266 -1.66 -16.26 -1.30
CA ASN A 266 -2.11 -15.61 -0.07
C ASN A 266 -3.43 -14.84 -0.26
N PRO A 267 -4.52 -15.50 -0.71
CA PRO A 267 -5.75 -14.81 -1.09
C PRO A 267 -6.41 -14.07 0.08
N MET A 268 -6.28 -14.58 1.31
CA MET A 268 -6.87 -13.91 2.49
C MET A 268 -6.25 -12.53 2.72
N ILE A 269 -4.92 -12.41 2.62
CA ILE A 269 -4.20 -11.15 2.83
C ILE A 269 -4.54 -10.17 1.71
N PHE A 270 -4.44 -10.59 0.45
CA PHE A 270 -4.68 -9.69 -0.67
C PHE A 270 -6.14 -9.26 -0.79
N ASN A 271 -7.11 -10.14 -0.56
CA ASN A 271 -8.53 -9.77 -0.48
C ASN A 271 -8.80 -8.76 0.64
N TRP A 272 -8.15 -8.92 1.80
CA TRP A 272 -8.25 -7.95 2.89
C TRP A 272 -7.65 -6.58 2.50
N LEU A 273 -6.51 -6.57 1.81
CA LEU A 273 -5.91 -5.33 1.29
C LEU A 273 -6.83 -4.63 0.26
N ASP A 274 -7.56 -5.38 -0.55
CA ASP A 274 -8.51 -4.82 -1.53
C ASP A 274 -9.73 -4.18 -0.87
N VAL A 275 -10.18 -4.68 0.27
CA VAL A 275 -11.24 -4.04 1.07
C VAL A 275 -10.83 -2.63 1.52
N LEU A 276 -9.55 -2.37 1.74
CA LEU A 276 -9.07 -1.03 2.11
C LEU A 276 -9.32 0.01 1.02
N ASP A 277 -9.28 -0.37 -0.27
CA ASP A 277 -9.60 0.53 -1.38
C ASP A 277 -11.04 1.01 -1.32
N ILE A 278 -11.98 0.09 -1.02
CA ILE A 278 -13.39 0.42 -0.85
C ILE A 278 -13.58 1.41 0.30
N ASN A 279 -12.90 1.20 1.41
CA ASN A 279 -12.96 2.10 2.56
C ASN A 279 -12.45 3.51 2.20
N VAL A 280 -11.37 3.62 1.42
CA VAL A 280 -10.89 4.92 0.93
C VAL A 280 -11.93 5.60 0.07
N VAL A 281 -12.53 4.90 -0.89
CA VAL A 281 -13.57 5.46 -1.77
C VAL A 281 -14.75 6.00 -0.95
N VAL A 282 -15.19 5.26 0.07
CA VAL A 282 -16.26 5.70 0.98
C VAL A 282 -15.86 6.96 1.75
N ILE A 283 -14.65 6.99 2.32
CA ILE A 283 -14.14 8.16 3.05
C ILE A 283 -14.05 9.38 2.11
N LEU A 284 -13.50 9.21 0.90
CA LEU A 284 -13.40 10.29 -0.09
C LEU A 284 -14.79 10.83 -0.46
N ALA A 285 -15.77 9.96 -0.72
CA ALA A 285 -17.14 10.34 -1.04
C ALA A 285 -17.81 11.12 0.11
N LEU A 286 -17.64 10.66 1.35
CA LEU A 286 -18.17 11.32 2.55
C LEU A 286 -17.51 12.69 2.76
N MET A 287 -16.18 12.79 2.70
CA MET A 287 -15.46 14.04 2.89
C MET A 287 -15.80 15.05 1.80
N LEU A 288 -15.90 14.61 0.54
CA LEU A 288 -16.30 15.44 -0.56
C LEU A 288 -17.74 15.97 -0.40
N SER A 289 -18.65 15.12 0.09
CA SER A 289 -20.03 15.52 0.38
C SER A 289 -20.09 16.58 1.49
N VAL A 290 -19.37 16.37 2.59
CA VAL A 290 -19.29 17.34 3.71
C VAL A 290 -18.71 18.67 3.23
N ALA A 291 -17.59 18.64 2.50
CA ALA A 291 -16.99 19.84 1.92
C ALA A 291 -17.96 20.55 0.96
N GLY A 292 -18.70 19.79 0.15
CA GLY A 292 -19.72 20.34 -0.76
C GLY A 292 -20.86 21.02 -0.01
N PHE A 293 -21.46 20.38 0.99
CA PHE A 293 -22.55 20.96 1.78
C PHE A 293 -22.11 22.22 2.52
N THR A 294 -20.93 22.23 3.12
CA THR A 294 -20.39 23.43 3.79
C THR A 294 -20.17 24.57 2.81
N MET A 295 -19.70 24.29 1.60
CA MET A 295 -19.51 25.29 0.56
C MET A 295 -20.83 25.80 -0.02
N ILE A 296 -21.83 24.94 -0.20
CA ILE A 296 -23.20 25.33 -0.60
C ILE A 296 -23.73 26.37 0.38
N SER A 297 -23.65 26.06 1.69
CA SER A 297 -24.10 26.95 2.75
C SER A 297 -23.32 28.28 2.75
N GLY A 298 -21.99 28.23 2.59
CA GLY A 298 -21.15 29.43 2.49
C GLY A 298 -21.50 30.32 1.29
N LEU A 299 -21.71 29.73 0.10
CA LEU A 299 -22.10 30.47 -1.09
C LEU A 299 -23.48 31.09 -0.94
N LEU A 300 -24.45 30.38 -0.37
CA LEU A 300 -25.79 30.91 -0.11
C LEU A 300 -25.74 32.13 0.79
N ILE A 301 -24.96 32.11 1.85
CA ILE A 301 -24.78 33.23 2.76
C ILE A 301 -24.16 34.43 2.04
N ILE A 302 -23.12 34.21 1.23
CA ILE A 302 -22.49 35.28 0.42
C ILE A 302 -23.51 35.89 -0.53
N ILE A 303 -24.34 35.08 -1.21
CA ILE A 303 -25.37 35.55 -2.13
C ILE A 303 -26.39 36.42 -1.36
N LEU A 304 -26.84 35.98 -0.18
CA LEU A 304 -27.82 36.73 0.63
C LEU A 304 -27.25 38.05 1.14
N GLU A 305 -26.02 38.08 1.63
CA GLU A 305 -25.35 39.31 2.09
C GLU A 305 -25.10 40.30 0.96
N ARG A 306 -24.95 39.86 -0.28
CA ARG A 306 -24.67 40.70 -1.45
C ARG A 306 -25.90 40.92 -2.33
N THR A 307 -27.11 40.70 -1.80
CA THR A 307 -28.37 40.82 -2.56
C THR A 307 -28.55 42.22 -3.14
N ASN A 308 -28.21 43.29 -2.39
CA ASN A 308 -28.27 44.68 -2.87
C ASN A 308 -27.34 44.91 -4.08
N MET A 309 -26.09 44.39 -4.02
CA MET A 309 -25.15 44.48 -5.13
C MET A 309 -25.69 43.73 -6.37
N ILE A 310 -26.27 42.54 -6.17
CA ILE A 310 -26.89 41.77 -7.26
C ILE A 310 -28.05 42.57 -7.90
N GLY A 311 -28.88 43.20 -7.08
CA GLY A 311 -29.98 44.07 -7.53
C GLY A 311 -29.47 45.22 -8.40
N ILE A 312 -28.44 45.94 -7.95
CA ILE A 312 -27.82 47.05 -8.69
C ILE A 312 -27.25 46.56 -10.03
N LEU A 313 -26.50 45.46 -10.05
CA LEU A 313 -25.93 44.89 -11.26
C LEU A 313 -27.03 44.50 -12.28
N LYS A 314 -28.15 43.93 -11.82
CA LYS A 314 -29.30 43.62 -12.66
C LYS A 314 -29.97 44.87 -13.20
N ALA A 315 -30.15 45.93 -12.36
CA ALA A 315 -30.73 47.21 -12.77
C ALA A 315 -29.86 47.90 -13.83
N LEU A 316 -28.53 47.73 -13.78
CA LEU A 316 -27.59 48.19 -14.81
C LEU A 316 -27.59 47.33 -16.09
N GLY A 317 -28.46 46.33 -16.19
CA GLY A 317 -28.62 45.49 -17.37
C GLY A 317 -27.66 44.30 -17.45
N GLN A 318 -26.97 43.93 -16.35
CA GLN A 318 -26.07 42.78 -16.37
C GLN A 318 -26.85 41.46 -16.43
N ASN A 319 -26.44 40.56 -17.32
CA ASN A 319 -27.09 39.27 -17.53
C ASN A 319 -26.88 38.32 -16.29
N ASN A 320 -27.91 37.55 -15.96
CA ASN A 320 -27.86 36.55 -14.88
C ASN A 320 -26.65 35.61 -14.97
N ASN A 321 -26.27 35.19 -16.17
CA ASN A 321 -25.12 34.31 -16.36
C ASN A 321 -23.78 34.99 -15.98
N SER A 322 -23.63 36.29 -16.27
CA SER A 322 -22.46 37.07 -15.85
C SER A 322 -22.39 37.21 -14.33
N ILE A 323 -23.52 37.47 -13.67
CA ILE A 323 -23.56 37.56 -12.21
C ILE A 323 -23.25 36.19 -11.58
N ARG A 324 -23.81 35.10 -12.11
CA ARG A 324 -23.47 33.75 -11.66
C ARG A 324 -21.97 33.46 -11.76
N LYS A 325 -21.31 33.84 -12.87
CA LYS A 325 -19.86 33.69 -13.05
C LYS A 325 -19.06 34.44 -11.98
N ILE A 326 -19.51 35.66 -11.57
CA ILE A 326 -18.83 36.39 -10.49
C ILE A 326 -18.79 35.56 -9.20
N PHE A 327 -19.91 34.99 -8.78
CA PHE A 327 -19.98 34.18 -7.55
C PHE A 327 -19.26 32.84 -7.68
N LEU A 328 -19.25 32.24 -8.86
CA LEU A 328 -18.44 31.03 -9.10
C LEU A 328 -16.94 31.34 -9.02
N TYR A 329 -16.46 32.49 -9.50
CA TYR A 329 -15.07 32.93 -9.32
C TYR A 329 -14.74 33.20 -7.83
N VAL A 330 -15.68 33.81 -7.08
CA VAL A 330 -15.52 33.99 -5.63
C VAL A 330 -15.38 32.64 -4.95
N SER A 331 -16.24 31.67 -5.28
CA SER A 331 -16.16 30.30 -4.77
C SER A 331 -14.83 29.64 -5.14
N PHE A 332 -14.35 29.78 -6.36
CA PHE A 332 -13.06 29.26 -6.81
C PHE A 332 -11.90 29.77 -5.94
N PHE A 333 -11.86 31.06 -5.60
CA PHE A 333 -10.84 31.63 -4.72
C PHE A 333 -10.95 31.08 -3.28
N LEU A 334 -12.18 30.89 -2.77
CA LEU A 334 -12.42 30.34 -1.45
C LEU A 334 -12.00 28.87 -1.36
N ILE A 335 -12.40 28.07 -2.36
CA ILE A 335 -12.00 26.67 -2.49
C ILE A 335 -10.47 26.59 -2.56
N GLY A 336 -9.83 27.41 -3.41
CA GLY A 336 -8.38 27.43 -3.54
C GLY A 336 -7.65 27.73 -2.23
N LYS A 337 -8.13 28.69 -1.43
CA LYS A 337 -7.59 28.97 -0.09
C LYS A 337 -7.81 27.80 0.88
N GLY A 338 -9.00 27.22 0.90
CA GLY A 338 -9.30 26.04 1.71
C GLY A 338 -8.40 24.87 1.35
N MET A 339 -8.23 24.58 0.05
CA MET A 339 -7.35 23.53 -0.44
C MET A 339 -5.88 23.78 -0.10
N LEU A 340 -5.40 25.03 -0.17
CA LEU A 340 -4.03 25.36 0.22
C LEU A 340 -3.77 24.98 1.67
N TRP A 341 -4.65 25.38 2.58
CA TRP A 341 -4.55 24.99 3.99
C TRP A 341 -4.73 23.49 4.20
N GLY A 342 -5.65 22.86 3.47
CA GLY A 342 -5.84 21.40 3.51
C GLY A 342 -4.59 20.61 3.10
N ASN A 343 -3.91 21.06 2.03
CA ASN A 343 -2.64 20.46 1.61
C ASN A 343 -1.54 20.67 2.68
N ILE A 344 -1.41 21.90 3.20
CA ILE A 344 -0.39 22.17 4.24
C ILE A 344 -0.61 21.27 5.46
N ILE A 345 -1.84 21.20 5.97
CA ILE A 345 -2.17 20.40 7.14
C ILE A 345 -1.99 18.90 6.84
N GLY A 346 -2.59 18.41 5.76
CA GLY A 346 -2.55 16.99 5.39
C GLY A 346 -1.13 16.48 5.15
N ILE A 347 -0.34 17.21 4.35
CA ILE A 347 1.05 16.84 4.06
C ILE A 347 1.90 16.94 5.35
N SER A 348 1.72 17.98 6.18
CA SER A 348 2.47 18.11 7.42
C SER A 348 2.19 16.95 8.37
N LEU A 349 0.93 16.52 8.51
CA LEU A 349 0.57 15.38 9.34
C LEU A 349 1.15 14.06 8.79
N CYS A 350 1.12 13.88 7.47
CA CYS A 350 1.76 12.74 6.82
C CYS A 350 3.27 12.68 7.11
N LEU A 351 3.97 13.82 6.96
CA LEU A 351 5.41 13.91 7.23
C LEU A 351 5.74 13.69 8.71
N LEU A 352 4.92 14.23 9.62
CA LEU A 352 5.07 14.00 11.05
C LEU A 352 4.94 12.51 11.39
N GLN A 353 3.92 11.84 10.86
CA GLN A 353 3.73 10.41 11.08
C GLN A 353 4.88 9.59 10.47
N SER A 354 5.30 9.89 9.24
CA SER A 354 6.39 9.18 8.56
C SER A 354 7.72 9.31 9.29
N HIS A 355 7.99 10.45 9.94
CA HIS A 355 9.27 10.70 10.61
C HIS A 355 9.26 10.24 12.08
N PHE A 356 8.19 10.51 12.81
CA PHE A 356 8.12 10.27 14.26
C PHE A 356 7.38 8.99 14.64
N HIS A 357 6.71 8.30 13.71
CA HIS A 357 5.93 7.08 13.99
C HIS A 357 4.99 7.22 15.20
N ILE A 358 4.27 8.36 15.29
CA ILE A 358 3.46 8.75 16.45
C ILE A 358 2.36 7.73 16.71
N ILE A 359 1.70 7.26 15.63
CA ILE A 359 0.65 6.24 15.70
C ILE A 359 1.30 4.89 15.48
N GLN A 360 1.46 4.15 16.57
CA GLN A 360 1.95 2.77 16.56
C GLN A 360 0.79 1.81 16.32
N LEU A 361 1.10 0.68 15.74
CA LEU A 361 0.18 -0.44 15.48
C LEU A 361 0.65 -1.67 16.24
N ASP A 362 -0.26 -2.59 16.49
CA ASP A 362 0.09 -3.90 17.01
C ASP A 362 0.49 -4.82 15.84
N PRO A 363 1.77 -5.25 15.76
CA PRO A 363 2.23 -6.11 14.67
C PRO A 363 1.49 -7.45 14.59
N SER A 364 0.93 -7.92 15.70
CA SER A 364 0.17 -9.17 15.75
C SER A 364 -1.15 -9.12 14.98
N ILE A 365 -1.70 -7.92 14.78
CA ILE A 365 -2.99 -7.69 14.11
C ILE A 365 -2.80 -7.06 12.74
N TYR A 366 -1.90 -6.08 12.67
CA TYR A 366 -1.74 -5.24 11.47
C TYR A 366 -0.48 -5.54 10.64
N TYR A 367 0.35 -6.49 11.08
CA TYR A 367 1.61 -6.87 10.42
C TYR A 367 2.67 -5.74 10.34
N LEU A 368 2.44 -4.61 11.02
CA LEU A 368 3.26 -3.40 10.97
C LEU A 368 3.36 -2.78 12.36
N ASP A 369 4.53 -2.22 12.68
CA ASP A 369 4.80 -1.57 13.98
C ASP A 369 4.20 -0.17 14.08
N ALA A 370 4.02 0.51 12.97
CA ALA A 370 3.47 1.87 12.91
C ALA A 370 2.66 2.08 11.62
N VAL A 371 1.76 3.07 11.65
CA VAL A 371 0.99 3.46 10.47
C VAL A 371 1.93 3.97 9.38
N PRO A 372 2.08 3.25 8.25
CA PRO A 372 2.94 3.66 7.17
C PRO A 372 2.30 4.76 6.34
N ILE A 373 3.12 5.63 5.78
CA ILE A 373 2.70 6.73 4.93
C ILE A 373 3.44 6.65 3.60
N ASP A 374 2.71 6.58 2.50
CA ASP A 374 3.26 6.75 1.16
C ASP A 374 2.58 7.92 0.44
N LEU A 375 3.35 9.01 0.26
CA LEU A 375 2.89 10.23 -0.39
C LEU A 375 3.24 10.18 -1.89
N SER A 376 2.33 9.66 -2.69
CA SER A 376 2.44 9.73 -4.15
C SER A 376 2.06 11.12 -4.65
N LEU A 377 2.97 11.79 -5.38
CA LEU A 377 2.69 13.09 -6.02
C LEU A 377 1.54 13.00 -7.01
N PHE A 378 1.41 11.89 -7.71
CA PHE A 378 0.31 11.64 -8.65
C PHE A 378 -1.04 11.58 -7.92
N SER A 379 -1.11 10.86 -6.80
CA SER A 379 -2.32 10.76 -5.98
C SER A 379 -2.70 12.11 -5.38
N LEU A 380 -1.73 12.88 -4.87
CA LEU A 380 -1.95 14.25 -4.39
C LEU A 380 -2.51 15.16 -5.49
N PHE A 381 -1.95 15.10 -6.69
CA PHE A 381 -2.42 15.90 -7.84
C PHE A 381 -3.87 15.52 -8.22
N LEU A 382 -4.16 14.22 -8.30
CA LEU A 382 -5.48 13.70 -8.63
C LEU A 382 -6.54 14.11 -7.57
N LEU A 383 -6.19 14.00 -6.28
CA LEU A 383 -7.05 14.44 -5.18
C LEU A 383 -7.37 15.94 -5.26
N ASN A 384 -6.36 16.77 -5.54
CA ASN A 384 -6.55 18.20 -5.64
C ASN A 384 -7.45 18.57 -6.83
N ILE A 385 -7.21 17.99 -8.00
CA ILE A 385 -8.07 18.25 -9.18
C ILE A 385 -9.48 17.72 -8.93
N GLY A 386 -9.62 16.50 -8.40
CA GLY A 386 -10.90 15.90 -8.11
C GLY A 386 -11.72 16.72 -7.12
N THR A 387 -11.09 17.16 -6.02
CA THR A 387 -11.74 18.01 -5.01
C THR A 387 -12.17 19.36 -5.58
N LEU A 388 -11.29 20.01 -6.36
CA LEU A 388 -11.61 21.27 -7.00
C LEU A 388 -12.79 21.13 -7.98
N ALA A 389 -12.72 20.15 -8.87
CA ALA A 389 -13.75 19.89 -9.88
C ALA A 389 -15.11 19.58 -9.23
N ALA A 390 -15.12 18.65 -8.26
CA ALA A 390 -16.35 18.27 -7.58
C ALA A 390 -16.93 19.43 -6.76
N SER A 391 -16.10 20.18 -6.01
CA SER A 391 -16.57 21.36 -5.27
C SER A 391 -17.14 22.42 -6.21
N MET A 392 -16.51 22.68 -7.36
CA MET A 392 -17.04 23.63 -8.36
C MET A 392 -18.35 23.16 -8.98
N LEU A 393 -18.49 21.87 -9.28
CA LEU A 393 -19.74 21.29 -9.79
C LEU A 393 -20.88 21.46 -8.78
N MET A 394 -20.63 21.21 -7.49
CA MET A 394 -21.63 21.39 -6.44
C MET A 394 -22.10 22.84 -6.29
N MET A 395 -21.26 23.84 -6.66
CA MET A 395 -21.61 25.26 -6.61
C MET A 395 -22.56 25.69 -7.73
N LEU A 396 -22.70 24.92 -8.80
CA LEU A 396 -23.60 25.26 -9.91
C LEU A 396 -25.07 25.37 -9.48
N GLY A 397 -25.51 24.44 -8.59
CA GLY A 397 -26.88 24.42 -8.06
C GLY A 397 -27.26 25.71 -7.32
N PRO A 398 -26.56 26.03 -6.20
CA PRO A 398 -26.82 27.26 -5.43
C PRO A 398 -26.70 28.54 -6.24
N SER A 399 -25.76 28.60 -7.20
CA SER A 399 -25.61 29.80 -8.07
C SER A 399 -26.86 30.10 -8.86
N TYR A 400 -27.75 29.13 -9.11
CA TYR A 400 -29.01 29.36 -9.82
C TYR A 400 -29.98 30.23 -9.03
N LEU A 401 -29.91 30.31 -7.71
CA LEU A 401 -30.72 31.17 -6.86
C LEU A 401 -30.55 32.64 -7.21
N ILE A 402 -29.38 33.05 -7.73
CA ILE A 402 -29.11 34.41 -8.22
C ILE A 402 -30.13 34.84 -9.28
N THR A 403 -30.62 33.92 -10.10
CA THR A 403 -31.60 34.22 -11.15
C THR A 403 -32.97 34.66 -10.58
N LYS A 404 -33.30 34.13 -9.38
CA LYS A 404 -34.59 34.40 -8.71
C LYS A 404 -34.62 35.68 -7.89
N ILE A 405 -33.50 36.39 -7.74
CA ILE A 405 -33.45 37.67 -7.01
C ILE A 405 -34.07 38.75 -7.86
N ASP A 406 -35.13 39.40 -7.36
CA ASP A 406 -35.86 40.49 -8.03
C ASP A 406 -35.16 41.84 -7.72
N PRO A 407 -34.72 42.61 -8.74
CA PRO A 407 -34.07 43.90 -8.54
C PRO A 407 -34.93 44.92 -7.78
N ALA A 408 -36.25 44.92 -8.03
CA ALA A 408 -37.17 45.89 -7.43
C ALA A 408 -37.34 45.69 -5.92
N LYS A 409 -37.20 44.46 -5.43
CA LYS A 409 -37.26 44.11 -3.99
C LYS A 409 -35.92 44.24 -3.27
N SER A 410 -34.82 44.22 -4.05
CA SER A 410 -33.44 44.18 -3.50
C SER A 410 -32.85 45.58 -3.31
N ILE A 411 -33.40 46.62 -3.95
CA ILE A 411 -32.93 48.01 -3.90
C ILE A 411 -33.88 48.85 -2.98
N ARG A 412 -34.31 48.31 -1.85
CA ARG A 412 -35.00 49.12 -0.84
C ARG A 412 -33.95 49.88 -0.04
N PHE A 413 -34.02 51.23 -0.08
CA PHE A 413 -33.35 52.09 0.89
C PHE A 413 -34.00 51.85 2.25
N GLU A 414 -33.28 51.35 3.23
CA GLU A 414 -33.53 51.57 4.66
C GLU A 414 -32.87 52.86 5.10
#